data_5fb350b77f78f43e488c1474b797f23f
#
_entry.id   5fb350b77f78f43e488c1474b797f23f
#
_cell.length_a   1.000
_cell.length_b   1.000
_cell.length_c   1.000
_cell.angle_alpha   90.00
_cell.angle_beta   90.00
_cell.angle_gamma   90.00
#
_symmetry.space_group_name_H-M   'P 1'
#
loop_
_entity.id
_entity.type
_entity.pdbx_description
1 polymer ?
#
loop_
_entity_poly.entity_id
_entity_poly.type
_entity_poly.pdbx_seq_one_letter_code
_entity_poly.pdbx_strand_id
1 'polypeptide(L)' 'MPQSTYVGKVRLPNGSSEKVTIQAESAANAKAMLEAQYGHGSVVVVSKA' A
#
# COMPACT_ATOMS: atom_id res chain seq x y z
N MET A 1 13.83 -14.08 3.47
CA MET A 1 13.32 -13.20 4.52
C MET A 1 11.83 -13.37 4.62
N PRO A 2 11.30 -13.51 5.81
CA PRO A 2 9.85 -13.67 5.94
C PRO A 2 9.13 -12.37 5.60
N GLN A 3 8.03 -12.52 4.93
CA GLN A 3 7.19 -11.39 4.57
C GLN A 3 6.12 -11.19 5.63
N SER A 4 5.72 -9.95 5.81
CA SER A 4 4.63 -9.61 6.72
C SER A 4 3.46 -9.09 5.91
N THR A 5 2.28 -9.17 6.50
CA THR A 5 1.08 -8.64 5.86
C THR A 5 0.95 -7.16 6.22
N TYR A 6 0.81 -6.34 5.20
CA TYR A 6 0.65 -4.90 5.38
C TYR A 6 -0.69 -4.46 4.78
N VAL A 7 -1.28 -3.48 5.41
CA VAL A 7 -2.51 -2.87 4.93
C VAL A 7 -2.19 -1.48 4.44
N GLY A 8 -2.49 -1.23 3.18
CA GLY A 8 -2.29 0.07 2.57
C GLY A 8 -3.62 0.71 2.23
N LYS A 9 -3.69 2.03 2.38
CA LYS A 9 -4.86 2.78 1.98
C LYS A 9 -4.49 3.62 0.77
N VAL A 10 -5.22 3.42 -0.31
CA VAL A 10 -4.94 4.12 -1.56
C VAL A 10 -6.12 5.00 -1.92
N ARG A 11 -5.82 6.12 -2.54
CA ARG A 11 -6.84 7.05 -3.01
C ARG A 11 -7.09 6.81 -4.48
N LEU A 12 -8.34 6.64 -4.84
CA LEU A 12 -8.73 6.41 -6.22
C LEU A 12 -8.99 7.74 -6.93
N PRO A 13 -8.92 7.75 -8.27
CA PRO A 13 -9.13 8.99 -9.04
C PRO A 13 -10.49 9.62 -8.81
N ASN A 14 -11.48 8.83 -8.43
CA ASN A 14 -12.83 9.35 -8.21
C ASN A 14 -13.00 9.99 -6.83
N GLY A 15 -11.93 10.11 -6.05
CA GLY A 15 -12.00 10.69 -4.73
C GLY A 15 -12.23 9.70 -3.60
N SER A 16 -12.50 8.46 -3.92
CA SER A 16 -12.66 7.41 -2.92
C SER A 16 -11.31 6.88 -2.47
N SER A 17 -11.30 6.18 -1.34
CA SER A 17 -10.11 5.47 -0.91
C SER A 17 -10.45 4.00 -0.70
N GLU A 18 -9.45 3.17 -0.87
CA GLU A 18 -9.64 1.73 -0.79
C GLU A 18 -8.55 1.13 0.07
N LYS A 19 -8.91 0.13 0.85
CA LYS A 19 -7.98 -0.59 1.69
C LYS A 19 -7.47 -1.80 0.92
N VAL A 20 -6.15 -1.93 0.84
CA VAL A 20 -5.51 -3.01 0.10
C VAL A 20 -4.57 -3.76 1.04
N THR A 21 -4.64 -5.08 1.00
CA THR A 21 -3.74 -5.92 1.78
C THR A 21 -2.66 -6.48 0.88
N ILE A 22 -1.41 -6.40 1.33
CA ILE A 22 -0.29 -6.84 0.52
C ILE A 22 0.78 -7.44 1.44
N GLN A 23 1.56 -8.35 0.91
CA GLN A 23 2.66 -8.96 1.64
C GLN A 23 3.97 -8.38 1.17
N ALA A 24 4.80 -7.97 2.12
CA ALA A 24 6.08 -7.35 1.82
C ALA A 24 7.02 -7.56 2.99
N GLU A 25 8.30 -7.30 2.75
CA GLU A 25 9.32 -7.48 3.79
C GLU A 25 9.36 -6.30 4.76
N SER A 26 8.89 -5.15 4.33
CA SER A 26 8.89 -3.95 5.16
C SER A 26 7.80 -3.00 4.69
N ALA A 27 7.49 -2.02 5.54
CA ALA A 27 6.49 -1.03 5.18
C ALA A 27 6.92 -0.20 3.97
N ALA A 28 8.22 0.11 3.88
CA ALA A 28 8.73 0.85 2.74
C ALA A 28 8.56 0.03 1.45
N ASN A 29 8.80 -1.27 1.53
CA ASN A 29 8.62 -2.15 0.39
C ASN A 29 7.16 -2.23 -0.01
N ALA A 30 6.28 -2.35 0.98
CA ALA A 30 4.84 -2.40 0.71
C ALA A 30 4.37 -1.12 0.03
N LYS A 31 4.85 0.02 0.51
CA LYS A 31 4.49 1.30 -0.07
C LYS A 31 4.96 1.39 -1.52
N ALA A 32 6.20 0.97 -1.78
CA ALA A 32 6.74 1.00 -3.13
C ALA A 32 5.91 0.15 -4.08
N MET A 33 5.50 -1.03 -3.61
CA MET A 33 4.70 -1.93 -4.44
C MET A 33 3.34 -1.32 -4.74
N LEU A 34 2.72 -0.69 -3.77
CA LEU A 34 1.43 -0.06 -3.98
C LEU A 34 1.54 1.16 -4.91
N GLU A 35 2.61 1.92 -4.76
CA GLU A 35 2.84 3.06 -5.65
C GLU A 35 3.04 2.61 -7.09
N ALA A 36 3.67 1.47 -7.28
CA ALA A 36 3.87 0.93 -8.61
C ALA A 36 2.55 0.50 -9.24
N GLN A 37 1.59 0.07 -8.43
CA GLN A 37 0.30 -0.39 -8.92
C GLN A 37 -0.69 0.75 -9.11
N TYR A 38 -0.69 1.70 -8.19
CA TYR A 38 -1.71 2.75 -8.17
C TYR A 38 -1.16 4.12 -8.51
N GLY A 39 0.16 4.30 -8.45
CA GLY A 39 0.79 5.56 -8.74
C GLY A 39 1.25 6.29 -7.51
N HIS A 40 2.22 7.19 -7.71
CA HIS A 40 2.74 8.00 -6.63
C HIS A 40 1.71 8.85 -6.02
N GLY A 41 1.41 9.29 -5.16
CA GLY A 41 0.37 10.17 -4.66
C GLY A 41 -0.93 9.50 -4.36
N SER A 42 -1.10 8.25 -4.79
CA SER A 42 -2.33 7.53 -4.51
C SER A 42 -2.26 6.80 -3.17
N VAL A 43 -1.06 6.46 -2.72
CA VAL A 43 -0.89 5.73 -1.46
C VAL A 43 -0.93 6.72 -0.31
N VAL A 44 -1.92 6.58 0.55
CA VAL A 44 -2.12 7.50 1.67
C VAL A 44 -1.36 7.04 2.89
N VAL A 45 -1.53 5.77 3.25
CA VAL A 45 -0.90 5.23 4.45
C VAL A 45 -0.65 3.74 4.26
N VAL A 46 0.42 3.26 4.87
CA VAL A 46 0.73 1.84 4.90
C VAL A 46 1.10 1.49 6.33
N SER A 47 0.50 0.43 6.85
CA SER A 47 0.82 -0.02 8.19
C SER A 47 0.79 -1.54 8.24
N LYS A 48 1.44 -2.08 9.25
CA LYS A 48 1.47 -3.53 9.44
C LYS A 48 0.11 -4.00 9.94
N ALA A 49 -0.36 -5.05 9.32
CA ALA A 49 -1.64 -5.63 9.72
C ALA A 49 -1.54 -6.40 11.03
#